data_19b45ec296c7b355885856e2b6701f55
#
_entry.id   19b45ec296c7b355885856e2b6701f55
#
_cell.length_a   1.000
_cell.length_b   1.000
_cell.length_c   1.000
_cell.angle_alpha   90.00
_cell.angle_beta   90.00
_cell.angle_gamma   90.00
#
_symmetry.space_group_name_H-M   'P 1'
#
loop_
_entity.id
_entity.type
_entity.pdbx_description
1 polymer ?
#
loop_
_entity_poly.entity_id
_entity_poly.type
_entity_poly.pdbx_seq_one_letter_code
_entity_poly.pdbx_strand_id
1 'polypeptide(L)'
;AVRARGGEYTMVVMLGGTRMAGIYTVVNTLSNLSLAMYSLSFASYFISLFGFGNEKVIALIVTTLFFLINIVGVDIMAKFQNLIVAMLCIALGLFAVVGLKHVQPDYLTNGFLTGGIGGLFQAGGLLTFAVGGSTVVANLSAEAKNPTRDIPVVMLVSTLIVAVIYGLIGIVAAGVLPVEQVAGENLSLVAQYVLSRPLYVFFMTCGAMFALISTLNAQFAWATKPILQGCDDGWLPQQLAYLHPKFKTPVVLLGILYVIAVVCIISGLSVSILGNLSLIMTTLAVAIICAFTWKLPIICPKGWANSKFKVSGPVMTAIVIFSTACAVFNIWLNVTQLSKGLIIGNVVLLIISIIFAQARMSHVDLSPSYEENCRDEEKAEN
;
A
#
# COMPACT_ATOMS: atom_id res chain seq x y z
N ALA A 1 -21.15 -3.47 2.95
CA ALA A 1 -21.96 -4.68 2.78
C ALA A 1 -21.40 -5.86 3.59
N VAL A 2 -20.08 -5.94 3.81
CA VAL A 2 -19.43 -7.07 4.49
C VAL A 2 -18.39 -6.54 5.48
N ARG A 3 -18.29 -7.19 6.64
CA ARG A 3 -17.25 -6.93 7.65
C ARG A 3 -16.16 -8.00 7.46
N ALA A 4 -15.03 -7.62 6.87
CA ALA A 4 -13.98 -8.56 6.49
C ALA A 4 -12.83 -8.58 7.52
N ARG A 5 -12.71 -9.63 8.35
CA ARG A 5 -11.64 -9.76 9.36
C ARG A 5 -10.25 -9.85 8.75
N GLY A 6 -10.08 -10.64 7.69
CA GLY A 6 -8.83 -10.77 6.94
C GLY A 6 -8.61 -9.66 5.91
N GLY A 7 -9.43 -8.59 5.92
CA GLY A 7 -9.30 -7.47 5.00
C GLY A 7 -9.42 -7.87 3.53
N GLU A 8 -8.43 -7.50 2.73
CA GLU A 8 -8.39 -7.84 1.29
C GLU A 8 -8.42 -9.34 1.02
N TYR A 9 -7.77 -10.16 1.86
CA TYR A 9 -7.82 -11.62 1.73
C TYR A 9 -9.26 -12.13 1.78
N THR A 10 -10.04 -11.71 2.77
CA THR A 10 -11.45 -12.13 2.88
C THR A 10 -12.27 -11.70 1.67
N MET A 11 -12.02 -10.50 1.12
CA MET A 11 -12.68 -10.04 -0.10
C MET A 11 -12.33 -10.94 -1.30
N VAL A 12 -11.07 -11.34 -1.44
CA VAL A 12 -10.64 -12.26 -2.49
C VAL A 12 -11.28 -13.64 -2.33
N VAL A 13 -11.35 -14.17 -1.08
CA VAL A 13 -12.03 -15.43 -0.78
C VAL A 13 -13.48 -15.38 -1.22
N MET A 14 -14.23 -14.38 -0.77
CA MET A 14 -15.67 -14.26 -1.00
C MET A 14 -15.99 -14.06 -2.49
N LEU A 15 -15.26 -13.21 -3.18
CA LEU A 15 -15.56 -12.82 -4.56
C LEU A 15 -14.89 -13.75 -5.58
N GLY A 16 -13.63 -14.11 -5.36
CA GLY A 16 -12.81 -14.90 -6.27
C GLY A 16 -12.86 -16.41 -6.04
N GLY A 17 -13.26 -16.84 -4.83
CA GLY A 17 -13.31 -18.24 -4.43
C GLY A 17 -11.95 -18.82 -4.03
N THR A 18 -11.96 -20.11 -3.69
CA THR A 18 -10.84 -20.83 -3.06
C THR A 18 -9.54 -20.70 -3.86
N ARG A 19 -9.57 -20.92 -5.17
CA ARG A 19 -8.35 -20.85 -6.01
C ARG A 19 -7.69 -19.48 -5.96
N MET A 20 -8.49 -18.42 -6.04
CA MET A 20 -7.97 -17.03 -6.00
C MET A 20 -7.44 -16.68 -4.62
N ALA A 21 -8.04 -17.21 -3.55
CA ALA A 21 -7.54 -17.06 -2.19
C ALA A 21 -6.12 -17.65 -2.03
N GLY A 22 -5.86 -18.85 -2.56
CA GLY A 22 -4.52 -19.45 -2.53
C GLY A 22 -3.47 -18.67 -3.31
N ILE A 23 -3.83 -18.19 -4.51
CA ILE A 23 -2.95 -17.33 -5.31
C ILE A 23 -2.65 -16.04 -4.53
N TYR A 24 -3.67 -15.39 -3.99
CA TYR A 24 -3.53 -14.16 -3.21
C TYR A 24 -2.62 -14.37 -1.99
N THR A 25 -2.74 -15.47 -1.26
CA THR A 25 -1.92 -15.75 -0.07
C THR A 25 -0.44 -15.72 -0.39
N VAL A 26 -0.01 -16.37 -1.47
CA VAL A 26 1.41 -16.37 -1.89
C VAL A 26 1.83 -14.99 -2.39
N VAL A 27 1.05 -14.42 -3.30
CA VAL A 27 1.32 -13.10 -3.90
C VAL A 27 1.41 -12.04 -2.81
N ASN A 28 0.45 -11.96 -1.89
CA ASN A 28 0.44 -10.98 -0.81
C ASN A 28 1.62 -11.15 0.16
N THR A 29 1.97 -12.39 0.51
CA THR A 29 3.11 -12.64 1.41
C THR A 29 4.41 -12.13 0.81
N LEU A 30 4.62 -12.35 -0.49
CA LEU A 30 5.85 -11.97 -1.18
C LEU A 30 5.86 -10.54 -1.73
N SER A 31 4.71 -9.86 -1.80
CA SER A 31 4.61 -8.47 -2.29
C SER A 31 5.02 -7.40 -1.27
N ASN A 32 5.34 -7.77 -0.02
CA ASN A 32 5.77 -6.84 1.02
C ASN A 32 7.19 -6.28 0.83
N LEU A 33 7.66 -6.18 -0.42
CA LEU A 33 8.92 -5.55 -0.83
C LEU A 33 8.95 -4.05 -0.50
N SER A 34 7.80 -3.43 -0.37
CA SER A 34 7.65 -2.02 0.00
C SER A 34 8.22 -1.68 1.38
N LEU A 35 8.35 -2.66 2.30
CA LEU A 35 9.08 -2.46 3.55
C LEU A 35 10.54 -2.02 3.31
N ALA A 36 11.24 -2.68 2.37
CA ALA A 36 12.59 -2.29 1.97
C ALA A 36 12.61 -0.92 1.28
N MET A 37 11.62 -0.66 0.42
CA MET A 37 11.48 0.63 -0.27
C MET A 37 11.35 1.79 0.72
N TYR A 38 10.49 1.69 1.73
CA TYR A 38 10.33 2.74 2.74
C TYR A 38 11.61 2.94 3.57
N SER A 39 12.30 1.86 3.92
CA SER A 39 13.53 1.92 4.68
C SER A 39 14.69 2.55 3.90
N LEU A 40 14.84 2.22 2.62
CA LEU A 40 15.82 2.83 1.72
C LEU A 40 15.49 4.30 1.46
N SER A 41 14.22 4.64 1.24
CA SER A 41 13.80 6.04 1.10
C SER A 41 14.08 6.84 2.36
N PHE A 42 13.83 6.29 3.55
CA PHE A 42 14.21 6.94 4.80
C PHE A 42 15.73 7.19 4.87
N ALA A 43 16.53 6.19 4.53
CA ALA A 43 17.99 6.31 4.53
C ALA A 43 18.47 7.38 3.56
N SER A 44 17.89 7.48 2.38
CA SER A 44 18.19 8.52 1.39
C SER A 44 17.89 9.93 1.93
N TYR A 45 16.73 10.15 2.54
CA TYR A 45 16.40 11.43 3.17
C TYR A 45 17.30 11.74 4.38
N PHE A 46 17.63 10.72 5.18
CA PHE A 46 18.57 10.87 6.29
C PHE A 46 19.94 11.37 5.82
N ILE A 47 20.51 10.71 4.80
CA ILE A 47 21.80 11.10 4.22
C ILE A 47 21.72 12.51 3.61
N SER A 48 20.63 12.85 2.91
CA SER A 48 20.43 14.19 2.35
C SER A 48 20.37 15.27 3.43
N LEU A 49 19.87 14.97 4.63
CA LEU A 49 19.78 15.93 5.74
C LEU A 49 21.09 16.07 6.52
N PHE A 50 21.71 14.94 6.86
CA PHE A 50 22.86 14.88 7.79
C PHE A 50 24.23 14.83 7.07
N GLY A 51 24.26 14.44 5.79
CA GLY A 51 25.45 14.42 4.96
C GLY A 51 26.40 13.23 5.23
N PHE A 52 25.97 12.21 5.99
CA PHE A 52 26.79 11.05 6.30
C PHE A 52 25.97 9.75 6.40
N GLY A 53 26.66 8.62 6.27
CA GLY A 53 26.13 7.28 6.47
C GLY A 53 26.12 6.43 5.19
N ASN A 54 25.83 5.14 5.37
CA ASN A 54 25.61 4.21 4.28
C ASN A 54 24.12 3.88 4.18
N GLU A 55 23.53 4.05 3.01
CA GLU A 55 22.10 3.88 2.78
C GLU A 55 21.59 2.51 3.24
N LYS A 56 22.28 1.42 2.87
CA LYS A 56 21.88 0.07 3.26
C LYS A 56 21.94 -0.15 4.77
N VAL A 57 22.98 0.38 5.43
CA VAL A 57 23.16 0.25 6.88
C VAL A 57 22.07 0.99 7.62
N ILE A 58 21.77 2.23 7.23
CA ILE A 58 20.68 3.02 7.84
C ILE A 58 19.32 2.34 7.61
N ALA A 59 19.06 1.86 6.39
CA ALA A 59 17.84 1.14 6.07
C ALA A 59 17.68 -0.14 6.92
N LEU A 60 18.75 -0.92 7.10
CA LEU A 60 18.74 -2.11 7.95
C LEU A 60 18.48 -1.76 9.43
N ILE A 61 19.12 -0.72 9.95
CA ILE A 61 18.91 -0.27 11.34
C ILE A 61 17.43 0.11 11.55
N VAL A 62 16.87 0.91 10.65
CA VAL A 62 15.49 1.37 10.75
C VAL A 62 14.51 0.19 10.62
N THR A 63 14.71 -0.69 9.64
CA THR A 63 13.89 -1.90 9.48
C THR A 63 13.91 -2.77 10.74
N THR A 64 15.10 -2.99 11.31
CA THR A 64 15.28 -3.80 12.53
C THR A 64 14.61 -3.16 13.72
N LEU A 65 14.76 -1.84 13.88
CA LEU A 65 14.10 -1.10 14.96
C LEU A 65 12.58 -1.24 14.93
N PHE A 66 11.95 -1.04 13.74
CA PHE A 66 10.50 -1.15 13.61
C PHE A 66 10.01 -2.59 13.66
N PHE A 67 10.80 -3.56 13.22
CA PHE A 67 10.52 -4.97 13.47
C PHE A 67 10.43 -5.27 14.98
N LEU A 68 11.43 -4.84 15.77
CA LEU A 68 11.45 -5.04 17.22
C LEU A 68 10.29 -4.31 17.93
N ILE A 69 9.98 -3.08 17.53
CA ILE A 69 8.84 -2.32 18.05
C ILE A 69 7.53 -3.10 17.81
N ASN A 70 7.34 -3.66 16.61
CA ASN A 70 6.13 -4.41 16.28
C ASN A 70 6.05 -5.78 16.98
N ILE A 71 7.17 -6.39 17.40
CA ILE A 71 7.15 -7.57 18.28
C ILE A 71 6.59 -7.21 19.65
N VAL A 72 7.03 -6.09 20.23
CA VAL A 72 6.63 -5.67 21.58
C VAL A 72 5.17 -5.17 21.62
N GLY A 73 4.67 -4.67 20.48
CA GLY A 73 3.29 -4.19 20.34
C GLY A 73 3.19 -2.72 19.96
N VAL A 74 2.14 -2.40 19.23
CA VAL A 74 2.00 -1.16 18.43
C VAL A 74 1.49 0.04 19.22
N ASP A 75 1.10 -0.11 20.48
CA ASP A 75 0.34 0.90 21.25
C ASP A 75 1.04 2.26 21.42
N ILE A 76 2.37 2.25 21.44
CA ILE A 76 3.14 3.51 21.64
C ILE A 76 3.03 4.39 20.40
N MET A 77 3.22 3.82 19.20
CA MET A 77 3.15 4.58 17.95
C MET A 77 1.73 5.06 17.64
N ALA A 78 0.70 4.27 17.98
CA ALA A 78 -0.70 4.65 17.78
C ALA A 78 -1.07 5.95 18.52
N LYS A 79 -0.51 6.19 19.72
CA LYS A 79 -0.73 7.40 20.50
C LYS A 79 -0.17 8.66 19.83
N PHE A 80 0.96 8.54 19.14
CA PHE A 80 1.62 9.65 18.46
C PHE A 80 1.19 9.83 17.01
N GLN A 81 0.42 8.88 16.45
CA GLN A 81 0.04 8.88 15.04
C GLN A 81 -0.67 10.17 14.60
N ASN A 82 -1.59 10.68 15.40
CA ASN A 82 -2.32 11.91 15.09
C ASN A 82 -1.38 13.13 15.04
N LEU A 83 -0.40 13.20 15.95
CA LEU A 83 0.60 14.26 15.94
C LEU A 83 1.51 14.16 14.71
N ILE A 84 1.97 12.95 14.39
CA ILE A 84 2.80 12.70 13.22
C ILE A 84 2.06 13.13 11.94
N VAL A 85 0.79 12.74 11.79
CA VAL A 85 -0.04 13.10 10.62
C VAL A 85 -0.24 14.62 10.55
N ALA A 86 -0.52 15.30 11.69
CA ALA A 86 -0.67 16.75 11.70
C ALA A 86 0.64 17.45 11.26
N MET A 87 1.78 17.03 11.80
CA MET A 87 3.09 17.60 11.44
C MET A 87 3.42 17.32 9.97
N LEU A 88 3.09 16.13 9.45
CA LEU A 88 3.23 15.76 8.05
C LEU A 88 2.40 16.70 7.15
N CYS A 89 1.12 16.88 7.45
CA CYS A 89 0.25 17.78 6.68
C CYS A 89 0.76 19.23 6.66
N ILE A 90 1.26 19.71 7.81
CA ILE A 90 1.86 21.05 7.91
C ILE A 90 3.12 21.13 7.05
N ALA A 91 4.01 20.15 7.14
CA ALA A 91 5.27 20.13 6.39
C ALA A 91 5.04 20.07 4.87
N LEU A 92 4.14 19.20 4.41
CA LEU A 92 3.77 19.09 2.99
C LEU A 92 3.05 20.34 2.50
N GLY A 93 2.15 20.91 3.30
CA GLY A 93 1.45 22.16 3.00
C GLY A 93 2.41 23.32 2.88
N LEU A 94 3.37 23.47 3.79
CA LEU A 94 4.43 24.49 3.73
C LEU A 94 5.28 24.34 2.45
N PHE A 95 5.72 23.13 2.13
CA PHE A 95 6.48 22.86 0.92
C PHE A 95 5.67 23.26 -0.33
N ALA A 96 4.39 22.88 -0.41
CA ALA A 96 3.53 23.20 -1.52
C ALA A 96 3.32 24.73 -1.65
N VAL A 97 2.91 25.40 -0.56
CA VAL A 97 2.60 26.85 -0.58
C VAL A 97 3.82 27.71 -0.90
N VAL A 98 4.95 27.42 -0.26
CA VAL A 98 6.20 28.17 -0.51
C VAL A 98 6.74 27.83 -1.90
N GLY A 99 6.72 26.55 -2.27
CA GLY A 99 7.24 26.06 -3.55
C GLY A 99 6.50 26.58 -4.77
N LEU A 100 5.17 26.69 -4.70
CA LEU A 100 4.37 27.23 -5.81
C LEU A 100 4.80 28.64 -6.25
N LYS A 101 5.37 29.44 -5.35
CA LYS A 101 5.90 30.78 -5.68
C LYS A 101 7.19 30.74 -6.52
N HIS A 102 7.86 29.59 -6.56
CA HIS A 102 9.12 29.39 -7.26
C HIS A 102 8.96 28.55 -8.54
N VAL A 103 7.75 28.08 -8.83
CA VAL A 103 7.46 27.36 -10.07
C VAL A 103 7.69 28.27 -11.27
N GLN A 104 8.41 27.78 -12.27
CA GLN A 104 8.71 28.52 -13.52
C GLN A 104 7.39 28.85 -14.24
N PRO A 105 7.20 30.10 -14.70
CA PRO A 105 5.95 30.55 -15.31
C PRO A 105 5.52 29.73 -16.53
N ASP A 106 6.48 29.24 -17.30
CA ASP A 106 6.30 28.45 -18.52
C ASP A 106 6.19 26.94 -18.30
N TYR A 107 6.34 26.46 -17.04
CA TYR A 107 6.29 25.02 -16.72
C TYR A 107 4.98 24.38 -17.19
N LEU A 108 3.83 24.99 -16.91
CA LEU A 108 2.52 24.46 -17.27
C LEU A 108 2.23 24.52 -18.77
N THR A 109 2.95 25.34 -19.53
CA THR A 109 2.77 25.52 -20.98
C THR A 109 3.77 24.71 -21.80
N ASN A 110 5.05 24.78 -21.45
CA ASN A 110 6.15 24.21 -22.23
C ASN A 110 6.85 23.02 -21.54
N GLY A 111 6.84 22.96 -20.21
CA GLY A 111 7.55 21.94 -19.42
C GLY A 111 6.70 20.78 -18.90
N PHE A 112 5.36 20.88 -19.01
CA PHE A 112 4.46 19.93 -18.36
C PHE A 112 4.48 18.51 -18.97
N LEU A 113 4.64 18.40 -20.29
CA LEU A 113 4.62 17.13 -21.02
C LEU A 113 5.99 16.76 -21.61
N THR A 114 7.07 16.93 -20.87
CA THR A 114 8.44 16.61 -21.33
C THR A 114 8.58 15.15 -21.79
N GLY A 115 7.90 14.20 -21.15
CA GLY A 115 7.83 12.79 -21.54
C GLY A 115 6.69 12.46 -22.51
N GLY A 116 5.98 13.48 -23.02
CA GLY A 116 4.77 13.31 -23.83
C GLY A 116 3.61 12.65 -23.08
N ILE A 117 2.55 12.30 -23.79
CA ILE A 117 1.36 11.64 -23.21
C ILE A 117 1.71 10.27 -22.60
N GLY A 118 2.64 9.52 -23.22
CA GLY A 118 3.12 8.25 -22.69
C GLY A 118 3.77 8.41 -21.32
N GLY A 119 4.64 9.41 -21.14
CA GLY A 119 5.27 9.73 -19.85
C GLY A 119 4.25 10.14 -18.78
N LEU A 120 3.20 10.88 -19.16
CA LEU A 120 2.11 11.23 -18.24
C LEU A 120 1.39 9.98 -17.68
N PHE A 121 1.04 9.03 -18.55
CA PHE A 121 0.42 7.78 -18.12
C PHE A 121 1.35 6.93 -17.24
N GLN A 122 2.64 6.87 -17.59
CA GLN A 122 3.64 6.14 -16.78
C GLN A 122 3.79 6.76 -15.40
N ALA A 123 3.90 8.09 -15.29
CA ALA A 123 3.93 8.79 -14.02
C ALA A 123 2.65 8.54 -13.21
N GLY A 124 1.48 8.62 -13.85
CA GLY A 124 0.19 8.30 -13.22
C GLY A 124 0.13 6.86 -12.70
N GLY A 125 0.67 5.88 -13.46
CA GLY A 125 0.77 4.49 -13.05
C GLY A 125 1.59 4.32 -11.77
N LEU A 126 2.77 4.93 -11.70
CA LEU A 126 3.65 4.88 -10.53
C LEU A 126 3.03 5.62 -9.32
N LEU A 127 2.42 6.79 -9.55
CA LEU A 127 1.77 7.58 -8.50
C LEU A 127 0.53 6.89 -7.92
N THR A 128 -0.04 5.89 -8.57
CA THR A 128 -1.09 5.05 -8.00
C THR A 128 -0.62 4.39 -6.70
N PHE A 129 0.67 4.06 -6.56
CA PHE A 129 1.24 3.57 -5.32
C PHE A 129 1.12 4.59 -4.17
N ALA A 130 1.41 5.85 -4.46
CA ALA A 130 1.37 6.91 -3.46
C ALA A 130 -0.06 7.21 -2.96
N VAL A 131 -1.06 7.09 -3.85
CA VAL A 131 -2.48 7.35 -3.53
C VAL A 131 -3.21 6.10 -3.06
N GLY A 132 -2.72 4.90 -3.43
CA GLY A 132 -3.37 3.61 -3.17
C GLY A 132 -3.42 3.16 -1.71
N GLY A 133 -2.69 3.82 -0.81
CA GLY A 133 -2.67 3.47 0.63
C GLY A 133 -4.04 3.50 1.32
N SER A 134 -5.03 4.17 0.75
CA SER A 134 -6.41 4.19 1.27
C SER A 134 -7.08 2.81 1.26
N THR A 135 -6.70 1.91 0.35
CA THR A 135 -7.28 0.55 0.28
C THR A 135 -6.91 -0.31 1.47
N VAL A 136 -5.76 -0.05 2.08
CA VAL A 136 -5.27 -0.76 3.28
C VAL A 136 -6.21 -0.62 4.48
N VAL A 137 -7.03 0.45 4.52
CA VAL A 137 -8.06 0.65 5.56
C VAL A 137 -9.04 -0.54 5.60
N ALA A 138 -9.24 -1.25 4.49
CA ALA A 138 -10.05 -2.47 4.46
C ALA A 138 -9.50 -3.57 5.40
N ASN A 139 -8.18 -3.65 5.58
CA ASN A 139 -7.53 -4.61 6.49
C ASN A 139 -7.77 -4.28 7.98
N LEU A 140 -8.28 -3.08 8.29
CA LEU A 140 -8.63 -2.62 9.63
C LEU A 140 -10.14 -2.71 9.90
N SER A 141 -10.90 -3.35 9.04
CA SER A 141 -12.36 -3.41 9.14
C SER A 141 -12.87 -4.04 10.44
N ALA A 142 -12.13 -5.00 11.00
CA ALA A 142 -12.47 -5.63 12.27
C ALA A 142 -12.34 -4.69 13.48
N GLU A 143 -11.51 -3.66 13.38
CA GLU A 143 -11.22 -2.68 14.45
C GLU A 143 -12.12 -1.45 14.36
N ALA A 144 -12.80 -1.23 13.24
CA ALA A 144 -13.68 -0.07 13.02
C ALA A 144 -15.01 -0.23 13.75
N LYS A 145 -15.53 0.85 14.33
CA LYS A 145 -16.84 0.86 15.02
C LYS A 145 -18.00 0.64 14.04
N ASN A 146 -17.99 1.34 12.91
CA ASN A 146 -19.00 1.23 11.85
C ASN A 146 -18.35 0.97 10.49
N PRO A 147 -17.78 -0.24 10.26
CA PRO A 147 -16.94 -0.51 9.10
C PRO A 147 -17.67 -0.34 7.76
N THR A 148 -18.95 -0.67 7.70
CA THR A 148 -19.76 -0.58 6.46
C THR A 148 -19.99 0.87 6.00
N ARG A 149 -19.89 1.86 6.88
CA ARG A 149 -19.98 3.28 6.58
C ARG A 149 -18.62 3.95 6.53
N ASP A 150 -17.83 3.75 7.59
CA ASP A 150 -16.64 4.55 7.84
C ASP A 150 -15.53 4.21 6.85
N ILE A 151 -15.34 2.92 6.50
CA ILE A 151 -14.30 2.51 5.55
C ILE A 151 -14.49 3.12 4.16
N PRO A 152 -15.65 3.00 3.48
CA PRO A 152 -15.84 3.62 2.18
C PRO A 152 -15.68 5.14 2.21
N VAL A 153 -16.17 5.81 3.24
CA VAL A 153 -16.04 7.28 3.40
C VAL A 153 -14.57 7.67 3.57
N VAL A 154 -13.86 6.99 4.47
CA VAL A 154 -12.43 7.24 4.70
C VAL A 154 -11.63 6.99 3.43
N MET A 155 -11.87 5.90 2.72
CA MET A 155 -11.17 5.59 1.46
C MET A 155 -11.36 6.70 0.42
N LEU A 156 -12.60 7.15 0.19
CA LEU A 156 -12.89 8.21 -0.79
C LEU A 156 -12.30 9.55 -0.38
N VAL A 157 -12.55 9.99 0.86
CA VAL A 157 -12.12 11.31 1.35
C VAL A 157 -10.60 11.38 1.44
N SER A 158 -9.93 10.36 1.98
CA SER A 158 -8.47 10.34 2.08
C SER A 158 -7.82 10.32 0.70
N THR A 159 -8.34 9.55 -0.25
CA THR A 159 -7.82 9.51 -1.62
C THR A 159 -7.90 10.88 -2.30
N LEU A 160 -9.02 11.59 -2.16
CA LEU A 160 -9.18 12.93 -2.73
C LEU A 160 -8.24 13.95 -2.10
N ILE A 161 -8.13 13.96 -0.76
CA ILE A 161 -7.23 14.87 -0.04
C ILE A 161 -5.77 14.61 -0.44
N VAL A 162 -5.36 13.35 -0.45
CA VAL A 162 -3.99 12.95 -0.82
C VAL A 162 -3.71 13.30 -2.29
N ALA A 163 -4.66 13.07 -3.20
CA ALA A 163 -4.49 13.41 -4.62
C ALA A 163 -4.26 14.91 -4.81
N VAL A 164 -4.99 15.76 -4.10
CA VAL A 164 -4.81 17.23 -4.15
C VAL A 164 -3.43 17.62 -3.60
N ILE A 165 -3.06 17.12 -2.42
CA ILE A 165 -1.77 17.43 -1.79
C ILE A 165 -0.61 16.98 -2.70
N TYR A 166 -0.66 15.75 -3.20
CA TYR A 166 0.40 15.21 -4.06
C TYR A 166 0.43 15.87 -5.44
N GLY A 167 -0.71 16.29 -5.96
CA GLY A 167 -0.77 17.11 -7.17
C GLY A 167 -0.01 18.45 -7.00
N LEU A 168 -0.25 19.15 -5.89
CA LEU A 168 0.46 20.39 -5.57
C LEU A 168 1.97 20.16 -5.37
N ILE A 169 2.33 19.10 -4.63
CA ILE A 169 3.75 18.73 -4.43
C ILE A 169 4.41 18.37 -5.77
N GLY A 170 3.71 17.63 -6.62
CA GLY A 170 4.21 17.25 -7.95
C GLY A 170 4.51 18.44 -8.84
N ILE A 171 3.63 19.45 -8.84
CA ILE A 171 3.85 20.71 -9.57
C ILE A 171 5.12 21.41 -9.06
N VAL A 172 5.30 21.50 -7.75
CA VAL A 172 6.50 22.11 -7.16
C VAL A 172 7.75 21.29 -7.46
N ALA A 173 7.67 19.96 -7.29
CA ALA A 173 8.79 19.06 -7.48
C ALA A 173 9.36 19.08 -8.90
N ALA A 174 8.48 19.21 -9.91
CA ALA A 174 8.88 19.19 -11.31
C ALA A 174 8.97 20.58 -11.96
N GLY A 175 8.36 21.59 -11.34
CA GLY A 175 8.23 22.92 -11.94
C GLY A 175 9.20 23.98 -11.42
N VAL A 176 9.96 23.73 -10.36
CA VAL A 176 10.90 24.70 -9.75
C VAL A 176 12.27 24.67 -10.41
N LEU A 177 12.79 23.49 -10.68
CA LEU A 177 14.09 23.26 -11.30
C LEU A 177 13.93 22.54 -12.65
N PRO A 178 14.92 22.64 -13.56
CA PRO A 178 14.93 21.87 -14.81
C PRO A 178 14.78 20.37 -14.56
N VAL A 179 14.02 19.68 -15.42
CA VAL A 179 13.72 18.25 -15.28
C VAL A 179 15.00 17.39 -15.20
N GLU A 180 16.04 17.78 -15.94
CA GLU A 180 17.32 17.07 -15.96
C GLU A 180 18.04 17.06 -14.60
N GLN A 181 17.74 18.05 -13.75
CA GLN A 181 18.34 18.14 -12.42
C GLN A 181 17.55 17.38 -11.36
N VAL A 182 16.23 17.25 -11.53
CA VAL A 182 15.34 16.61 -10.54
C VAL A 182 15.02 15.16 -10.86
N ALA A 183 15.27 14.73 -12.10
CA ALA A 183 14.98 13.35 -12.53
C ALA A 183 15.85 12.34 -11.79
N GLY A 184 15.20 11.40 -11.07
CA GLY A 184 15.89 10.40 -10.26
C GLY A 184 16.28 10.86 -8.86
N GLU A 185 16.17 12.15 -8.56
CA GLU A 185 16.47 12.69 -7.24
C GLU A 185 15.25 12.68 -6.30
N ASN A 186 15.49 12.76 -5.00
CA ASN A 186 14.42 12.89 -4.04
C ASN A 186 14.04 14.38 -3.82
N LEU A 187 12.90 14.62 -3.17
CA LEU A 187 12.38 15.98 -2.94
C LEU A 187 13.31 16.89 -2.12
N SER A 188 14.36 16.37 -1.50
CA SER A 188 15.29 17.16 -0.70
C SER A 188 15.99 18.23 -1.54
N LEU A 189 16.29 17.92 -2.81
CA LEU A 189 16.92 18.87 -3.74
C LEU A 189 16.07 20.11 -3.94
N VAL A 190 14.82 19.94 -4.32
CA VAL A 190 13.87 21.05 -4.53
C VAL A 190 13.56 21.76 -3.21
N ALA A 191 13.39 20.99 -2.12
CA ALA A 191 13.12 21.56 -0.80
C ALA A 191 14.27 22.44 -0.30
N GLN A 192 15.52 22.05 -0.55
CA GLN A 192 16.69 22.85 -0.20
C GLN A 192 16.75 24.17 -0.98
N TYR A 193 16.29 24.16 -2.24
CA TYR A 193 16.23 25.36 -3.07
C TYR A 193 15.12 26.33 -2.65
N VAL A 194 13.96 25.81 -2.27
CA VAL A 194 12.73 26.56 -2.02
C VAL A 194 12.61 27.03 -0.57
N LEU A 195 13.05 26.21 0.39
CA LEU A 195 12.81 26.44 1.82
C LEU A 195 14.03 27.09 2.48
N SER A 196 13.79 27.98 3.44
CA SER A 196 14.83 28.43 4.36
C SER A 196 15.35 27.25 5.19
N ARG A 197 16.59 27.33 5.71
CA ARG A 197 17.24 26.24 6.45
C ARG A 197 16.36 25.63 7.56
N PRO A 198 15.69 26.42 8.45
CA PRO A 198 14.82 25.84 9.46
C PRO A 198 13.62 25.10 8.87
N LEU A 199 12.97 25.65 7.83
CA LEU A 199 11.83 25.03 7.15
C LEU A 199 12.24 23.76 6.39
N TYR A 200 13.43 23.76 5.80
CA TYR A 200 14.01 22.58 5.17
C TYR A 200 14.20 21.44 6.17
N VAL A 201 14.83 21.72 7.33
CA VAL A 201 15.03 20.71 8.40
C VAL A 201 13.67 20.19 8.89
N PHE A 202 12.69 21.07 9.08
CA PHE A 202 11.33 20.68 9.47
C PHE A 202 10.67 19.81 8.41
N PHE A 203 10.74 20.17 7.13
CA PHE A 203 10.21 19.37 6.02
C PHE A 203 10.86 17.99 5.93
N MET A 204 12.18 17.91 6.04
CA MET A 204 12.92 16.65 5.96
C MET A 204 12.58 15.71 7.11
N THR A 205 12.48 16.24 8.34
CA THR A 205 12.19 15.42 9.53
C THR A 205 10.71 15.08 9.63
N CYS A 206 9.85 16.09 9.64
CA CYS A 206 8.41 15.91 9.92
C CYS A 206 7.61 15.58 8.65
N GLY A 207 8.04 16.01 7.47
CA GLY A 207 7.42 15.69 6.19
C GLY A 207 7.88 14.33 5.65
N ALA A 208 9.17 14.19 5.34
CA ALA A 208 9.68 13.02 4.66
C ALA A 208 9.95 11.85 5.62
N MET A 209 10.82 12.05 6.62
CA MET A 209 11.27 10.93 7.46
C MET A 209 10.17 10.39 8.36
N PHE A 210 9.35 11.25 8.99
CA PHE A 210 8.22 10.81 9.82
C PHE A 210 7.15 10.07 9.03
N ALA A 211 6.85 10.50 7.80
CA ALA A 211 5.94 9.79 6.92
C ALA A 211 6.42 8.35 6.66
N LEU A 212 7.71 8.20 6.32
CA LEU A 212 8.27 6.90 5.98
C LEU A 212 8.31 5.93 7.17
N ILE A 213 8.73 6.39 8.36
CA ILE A 213 8.73 5.53 9.55
C ILE A 213 7.32 5.20 10.03
N SER A 214 6.37 6.14 9.93
CA SER A 214 4.96 5.88 10.24
C SER A 214 4.38 4.82 9.31
N THR A 215 4.65 4.92 8.00
CA THR A 215 4.20 3.95 7.01
C THR A 215 4.87 2.60 7.19
N LEU A 216 6.18 2.56 7.45
CA LEU A 216 6.92 1.34 7.72
C LEU A 216 6.36 0.60 8.95
N ASN A 217 6.11 1.34 10.04
CA ASN A 217 5.50 0.78 11.25
C ASN A 217 4.09 0.23 10.98
N ALA A 218 3.24 1.02 10.31
CA ALA A 218 1.89 0.60 9.97
C ALA A 218 1.87 -0.64 9.08
N GLN A 219 2.81 -0.75 8.13
CA GLN A 219 2.89 -1.90 7.22
C GLN A 219 3.26 -3.18 7.96
N PHE A 220 4.21 -3.18 8.88
CA PHE A 220 4.46 -4.35 9.73
C PHE A 220 3.20 -4.81 10.47
N ALA A 221 2.39 -3.87 10.96
CA ALA A 221 1.18 -4.18 11.70
C ALA A 221 0.06 -4.77 10.82
N TRP A 222 -0.26 -4.15 9.67
CA TRP A 222 -1.40 -4.59 8.86
C TRP A 222 -1.07 -5.72 7.88
N ALA A 223 0.18 -5.81 7.39
CA ALA A 223 0.55 -6.81 6.39
C ALA A 223 0.49 -8.25 6.91
N THR A 224 0.58 -8.45 8.22
CA THR A 224 0.45 -9.77 8.85
C THR A 224 -1.00 -10.29 8.87
N LYS A 225 -2.01 -9.41 8.84
CA LYS A 225 -3.43 -9.78 9.01
C LYS A 225 -3.97 -10.69 7.89
N PRO A 226 -3.78 -10.36 6.59
CA PRO A 226 -4.18 -11.25 5.51
C PRO A 226 -3.45 -12.61 5.54
N ILE A 227 -2.17 -12.60 5.93
CA ILE A 227 -1.36 -13.82 6.01
C ILE A 227 -1.82 -14.69 7.17
N LEU A 228 -2.14 -14.08 8.32
CA LEU A 228 -2.69 -14.75 9.48
C LEU A 228 -3.99 -15.47 9.14
N GLN A 229 -4.91 -14.79 8.45
CA GLN A 229 -6.17 -15.39 7.98
C GLN A 229 -5.91 -16.55 7.00
N GLY A 230 -4.93 -16.43 6.12
CA GLY A 230 -4.51 -17.52 5.24
C GLY A 230 -3.95 -18.73 5.99
N CYS A 231 -3.34 -18.54 7.17
CA CYS A 231 -2.94 -19.64 8.05
C CYS A 231 -4.16 -20.30 8.71
N ASP A 232 -5.12 -19.49 9.18
CA ASP A 232 -6.35 -19.99 9.82
C ASP A 232 -7.19 -20.82 8.86
N ASP A 233 -7.26 -20.42 7.59
CA ASP A 233 -7.97 -21.14 6.52
C ASP A 233 -7.18 -22.38 6.00
N GLY A 234 -5.95 -22.63 6.46
CA GLY A 234 -5.15 -23.81 6.12
C GLY A 234 -4.27 -23.68 4.87
N TRP A 235 -4.19 -22.49 4.25
CA TRP A 235 -3.25 -22.26 3.13
C TRP A 235 -1.81 -22.38 3.55
N LEU A 236 -1.46 -21.81 4.68
CA LEU A 236 -0.13 -21.85 5.27
C LEU A 236 -0.15 -22.66 6.57
N PRO A 237 1.00 -23.21 7.00
CA PRO A 237 1.07 -23.94 8.26
C PRO A 237 0.63 -23.08 9.45
N GLN A 238 -0.21 -23.63 10.34
CA GLN A 238 -0.70 -22.92 11.53
C GLN A 238 0.42 -22.46 12.48
N GLN A 239 1.59 -23.10 12.44
CA GLN A 239 2.76 -22.69 13.22
C GLN A 239 3.21 -21.27 12.88
N LEU A 240 2.94 -20.80 11.65
CA LEU A 240 3.24 -19.41 11.23
C LEU A 240 2.32 -18.40 11.90
N ALA A 241 1.12 -18.81 12.29
CA ALA A 241 0.14 -18.00 13.01
C ALA A 241 0.43 -17.87 14.51
N TYR A 242 1.59 -18.37 14.98
CA TYR A 242 1.96 -18.29 16.40
C TYR A 242 1.97 -16.86 16.90
N LEU A 243 1.15 -16.61 17.95
CA LEU A 243 1.07 -15.32 18.64
C LEU A 243 1.94 -15.36 19.89
N HIS A 244 2.75 -14.33 20.09
CA HIS A 244 3.58 -14.19 21.28
C HIS A 244 2.72 -14.19 22.55
N PRO A 245 3.01 -15.01 23.59
CA PRO A 245 2.14 -15.19 24.76
C PRO A 245 1.82 -13.88 25.50
N LYS A 246 2.82 -12.99 25.62
CA LYS A 246 2.69 -11.71 26.34
C LYS A 246 2.15 -10.59 25.45
N PHE A 247 2.67 -10.45 24.23
CA PHE A 247 2.39 -9.29 23.37
C PHE A 247 1.25 -9.52 22.38
N LYS A 248 0.83 -10.78 22.21
CA LYS A 248 -0.23 -11.19 21.25
C LYS A 248 0.07 -10.80 19.80
N THR A 249 1.33 -10.62 19.45
CA THR A 249 1.82 -10.27 18.11
C THR A 249 2.25 -11.52 17.33
N PRO A 250 2.05 -11.60 16.01
CA PRO A 250 2.41 -12.75 15.18
C PRO A 250 3.92 -12.71 14.82
N VAL A 251 4.77 -13.08 15.79
CA VAL A 251 6.23 -12.91 15.71
C VAL A 251 6.85 -13.63 14.51
N VAL A 252 6.35 -14.81 14.17
CA VAL A 252 6.87 -15.58 13.03
C VAL A 252 6.59 -14.88 11.72
N LEU A 253 5.37 -14.35 11.54
CA LEU A 253 5.00 -13.60 10.33
C LEU A 253 5.78 -12.29 10.24
N LEU A 254 5.94 -11.58 11.35
CA LEU A 254 6.79 -10.38 11.41
C LEU A 254 8.24 -10.71 11.02
N GLY A 255 8.76 -11.86 11.47
CA GLY A 255 10.09 -12.35 11.09
C GLY A 255 10.22 -12.63 9.60
N ILE A 256 9.21 -13.23 8.97
CA ILE A 256 9.18 -13.46 7.52
C ILE A 256 9.22 -12.13 6.75
N LEU A 257 8.38 -11.17 7.14
CA LEU A 257 8.35 -9.84 6.53
C LEU A 257 9.69 -9.11 6.69
N TYR A 258 10.31 -9.22 7.88
CA TYR A 258 11.63 -8.66 8.15
C TYR A 258 12.71 -9.28 7.25
N VAL A 259 12.74 -10.62 7.12
CA VAL A 259 13.71 -11.31 6.23
C VAL A 259 13.53 -10.88 4.78
N ILE A 260 12.29 -10.77 4.28
CA ILE A 260 12.00 -10.27 2.92
C ILE A 260 12.58 -8.86 2.76
N ALA A 261 12.34 -7.96 3.71
CA ALA A 261 12.85 -6.60 3.65
C ALA A 261 14.39 -6.55 3.65
N VAL A 262 15.03 -7.33 4.53
CA VAL A 262 16.51 -7.42 4.62
C VAL A 262 17.12 -7.92 3.31
N VAL A 263 16.56 -9.00 2.72
CA VAL A 263 17.02 -9.54 1.44
C VAL A 263 16.91 -8.48 0.34
N CYS A 264 15.80 -7.75 0.29
CA CYS A 264 15.61 -6.67 -0.69
C CYS A 264 16.61 -5.51 -0.50
N ILE A 265 16.88 -5.08 0.74
CA ILE A 265 17.87 -4.01 1.02
C ILE A 265 19.26 -4.45 0.58
N ILE A 266 19.66 -5.68 0.88
CA ILE A 266 20.99 -6.21 0.53
C ILE A 266 21.13 -6.40 -0.98
N SER A 267 20.06 -6.82 -1.68
CA SER A 267 20.08 -7.09 -3.13
C SER A 267 20.50 -5.89 -3.98
N GLY A 268 20.36 -4.67 -3.45
CA GLY A 268 20.72 -3.44 -4.16
C GLY A 268 19.72 -3.03 -5.25
N LEU A 269 18.50 -3.56 -5.20
CA LEU A 269 17.42 -3.09 -6.08
C LEU A 269 17.06 -1.64 -5.74
N SER A 270 16.82 -0.83 -6.76
CA SER A 270 16.44 0.58 -6.56
C SER A 270 15.05 0.71 -5.95
N VAL A 271 14.82 1.83 -5.25
CA VAL A 271 13.51 2.19 -4.67
C VAL A 271 12.39 2.10 -5.69
N SER A 272 12.62 2.59 -6.92
CA SER A 272 11.63 2.54 -8.01
C SER A 272 11.30 1.10 -8.45
N ILE A 273 12.30 0.22 -8.54
CA ILE A 273 12.07 -1.19 -8.88
C ILE A 273 11.27 -1.89 -7.79
N LEU A 274 11.62 -1.68 -6.52
CA LEU A 274 10.87 -2.24 -5.39
C LEU A 274 9.43 -1.75 -5.36
N GLY A 275 9.21 -0.46 -5.66
CA GLY A 275 7.88 0.13 -5.78
C GLY A 275 7.06 -0.49 -6.90
N ASN A 276 7.62 -0.61 -8.11
CA ASN A 276 6.94 -1.22 -9.26
C ASN A 276 6.59 -2.69 -9.01
N LEU A 277 7.50 -3.47 -8.43
CA LEU A 277 7.25 -4.87 -8.09
C LEU A 277 6.13 -5.01 -7.06
N SER A 278 6.16 -4.22 -5.98
CA SER A 278 5.09 -4.21 -4.97
C SER A 278 3.75 -3.81 -5.58
N LEU A 279 3.74 -2.80 -6.45
CA LEU A 279 2.53 -2.27 -7.07
C LEU A 279 1.86 -3.27 -8.00
N ILE A 280 2.63 -4.00 -8.82
CA ILE A 280 2.09 -5.05 -9.71
C ILE A 280 1.35 -6.10 -8.90
N MET A 281 1.95 -6.57 -7.80
CA MET A 281 1.37 -7.62 -6.97
C MET A 281 0.11 -7.16 -6.23
N THR A 282 0.14 -5.96 -5.63
CA THR A 282 -1.03 -5.40 -4.94
C THR A 282 -2.15 -5.06 -5.92
N THR A 283 -1.83 -4.51 -7.10
CA THR A 283 -2.84 -4.19 -8.11
C THR A 283 -3.48 -5.46 -8.70
N LEU A 284 -2.75 -6.57 -8.77
CA LEU A 284 -3.33 -7.86 -9.18
C LEU A 284 -4.45 -8.30 -8.23
N ALA A 285 -4.23 -8.17 -6.91
CA ALA A 285 -5.26 -8.47 -5.90
C ALA A 285 -6.48 -7.55 -6.06
N VAL A 286 -6.25 -6.25 -6.24
CA VAL A 286 -7.32 -5.27 -6.49
C VAL A 286 -8.06 -5.59 -7.79
N ALA A 287 -7.37 -5.99 -8.86
CA ALA A 287 -8.01 -6.38 -10.12
C ALA A 287 -8.94 -7.58 -9.95
N ILE A 288 -8.55 -8.58 -9.15
CA ILE A 288 -9.40 -9.74 -8.81
C ILE A 288 -10.65 -9.28 -8.07
N ILE A 289 -10.50 -8.45 -7.04
CA ILE A 289 -11.63 -7.91 -6.28
C ILE A 289 -12.57 -7.13 -7.19
N CYS A 290 -12.05 -6.21 -8.01
CA CYS A 290 -12.83 -5.41 -8.95
C CYS A 290 -13.61 -6.30 -9.94
N ALA A 291 -12.92 -7.26 -10.58
CA ALA A 291 -13.51 -8.12 -11.60
C ALA A 291 -14.67 -8.97 -11.08
N PHE A 292 -14.67 -9.36 -9.82
CA PHE A 292 -15.68 -10.22 -9.22
C PHE A 292 -16.69 -9.50 -8.31
N THR A 293 -16.56 -8.18 -8.12
CA THR A 293 -17.47 -7.38 -7.25
C THR A 293 -18.94 -7.49 -7.65
N TRP A 294 -19.26 -7.77 -8.92
CA TRP A 294 -20.64 -8.00 -9.37
C TRP A 294 -21.34 -9.18 -8.68
N LYS A 295 -20.58 -10.12 -8.09
CA LYS A 295 -21.12 -11.25 -7.31
C LYS A 295 -21.59 -10.84 -5.92
N LEU A 296 -21.22 -9.66 -5.42
CA LEU A 296 -21.53 -9.23 -4.06
C LEU A 296 -23.03 -9.26 -3.71
N PRO A 297 -23.96 -8.82 -4.58
CA PRO A 297 -25.38 -8.94 -4.31
C PRO A 297 -25.89 -10.38 -4.21
N ILE A 298 -25.18 -11.34 -4.84
CA ILE A 298 -25.54 -12.76 -4.85
C ILE A 298 -25.01 -13.44 -3.60
N ILE A 299 -23.77 -13.13 -3.18
CA ILE A 299 -23.08 -13.75 -2.05
C ILE A 299 -23.60 -13.22 -0.71
N CYS A 300 -23.84 -11.89 -0.63
CA CYS A 300 -24.29 -11.22 0.58
C CYS A 300 -25.56 -10.39 0.32
N PRO A 301 -26.71 -11.03 0.04
CA PRO A 301 -27.92 -10.32 -0.38
C PRO A 301 -28.48 -9.39 0.70
N LYS A 302 -28.45 -9.80 1.98
CA LYS A 302 -28.91 -8.98 3.13
C LYS A 302 -28.00 -7.77 3.33
N GLY A 303 -26.69 -7.99 3.43
CA GLY A 303 -25.71 -6.92 3.60
C GLY A 303 -25.68 -5.95 2.42
N TRP A 304 -25.92 -6.43 1.19
CA TRP A 304 -26.08 -5.57 0.03
C TRP A 304 -27.37 -4.75 0.08
N ALA A 305 -28.50 -5.35 0.46
CA ALA A 305 -29.78 -4.66 0.57
C ALA A 305 -29.73 -3.50 1.58
N ASN A 306 -29.02 -3.70 2.70
CA ASN A 306 -28.87 -2.73 3.79
C ASN A 306 -27.71 -1.73 3.56
N SER A 307 -26.92 -1.90 2.51
CA SER A 307 -25.77 -1.02 2.24
C SER A 307 -26.20 0.38 1.81
N LYS A 308 -25.64 1.42 2.44
CA LYS A 308 -25.81 2.82 2.04
C LYS A 308 -25.18 3.15 0.69
N PHE A 309 -24.27 2.31 0.22
CA PHE A 309 -23.56 2.45 -1.06
C PHE A 309 -24.10 1.51 -2.15
N LYS A 310 -25.32 1.02 -1.97
CA LYS A 310 -26.00 0.20 -2.97
C LYS A 310 -26.21 1.00 -4.26
N VAL A 311 -25.85 0.38 -5.38
CA VAL A 311 -26.03 0.94 -6.72
C VAL A 311 -26.92 0.01 -7.57
N SER A 312 -27.50 0.54 -8.65
CA SER A 312 -28.29 -0.27 -9.59
C SER A 312 -27.38 -1.24 -10.38
N GLY A 313 -27.97 -2.33 -10.90
CA GLY A 313 -27.23 -3.35 -11.64
C GLY A 313 -26.38 -2.79 -12.81
N PRO A 314 -26.96 -1.94 -13.70
CA PRO A 314 -26.17 -1.33 -14.77
C PRO A 314 -25.00 -0.47 -14.29
N VAL A 315 -25.21 0.31 -13.21
CA VAL A 315 -24.13 1.12 -12.60
C VAL A 315 -23.06 0.23 -12.00
N MET A 316 -23.44 -0.87 -11.32
CA MET A 316 -22.49 -1.86 -10.82
C MET A 316 -21.64 -2.44 -11.94
N THR A 317 -22.26 -2.85 -13.05
CA THR A 317 -21.53 -3.40 -14.21
C THR A 317 -20.57 -2.38 -14.80
N ALA A 318 -20.99 -1.12 -14.94
CA ALA A 318 -20.11 -0.05 -15.42
C ALA A 318 -18.89 0.18 -14.48
N ILE A 319 -19.12 0.22 -13.17
CA ILE A 319 -18.06 0.33 -12.16
C ILE A 319 -17.09 -0.85 -12.26
N VAL A 320 -17.59 -2.08 -12.33
CA VAL A 320 -16.76 -3.30 -12.43
C VAL A 320 -15.90 -3.28 -13.68
N ILE A 321 -16.47 -2.97 -14.85
CA ILE A 321 -15.73 -2.90 -16.11
C ILE A 321 -14.66 -1.81 -16.04
N PHE A 322 -15.04 -0.60 -15.61
CA PHE A 322 -14.13 0.53 -15.55
C PHE A 322 -12.99 0.29 -14.56
N SER A 323 -13.29 -0.15 -13.33
CA SER A 323 -12.26 -0.39 -12.31
C SER A 323 -11.32 -1.54 -12.67
N THR A 324 -11.85 -2.60 -13.28
CA THR A 324 -11.02 -3.72 -13.78
C THR A 324 -10.11 -3.27 -14.93
N ALA A 325 -10.65 -2.50 -15.89
CA ALA A 325 -9.86 -1.95 -16.97
C ALA A 325 -8.73 -1.03 -16.47
N CYS A 326 -9.03 -0.15 -15.50
CA CYS A 326 -8.03 0.71 -14.86
C CYS A 326 -6.95 -0.11 -14.15
N ALA A 327 -7.32 -1.16 -13.41
CA ALA A 327 -6.36 -2.02 -12.72
C ALA A 327 -5.44 -2.77 -13.71
N VAL A 328 -6.00 -3.35 -14.77
CA VAL A 328 -5.22 -4.02 -15.83
C VAL A 328 -4.30 -3.04 -16.54
N PHE A 329 -4.79 -1.84 -16.87
CA PHE A 329 -3.98 -0.80 -17.48
C PHE A 329 -2.82 -0.36 -16.57
N ASN A 330 -3.07 -0.21 -15.27
CA ASN A 330 -2.04 0.11 -14.29
C ASN A 330 -0.97 -1.01 -14.22
N ILE A 331 -1.36 -2.28 -14.19
CA ILE A 331 -0.41 -3.40 -14.23
C ILE A 331 0.45 -3.31 -15.50
N TRP A 332 -0.17 -3.08 -16.64
CA TRP A 332 0.55 -2.95 -17.91
C TRP A 332 1.58 -1.81 -17.88
N LEU A 333 1.20 -0.62 -17.39
CA LEU A 333 2.10 0.52 -17.25
C LEU A 333 3.32 0.18 -16.37
N ASN A 334 3.11 -0.47 -15.23
CA ASN A 334 4.21 -0.83 -14.32
C ASN A 334 5.10 -1.94 -14.88
N VAL A 335 4.53 -2.92 -15.59
CA VAL A 335 5.29 -3.99 -16.25
C VAL A 335 6.23 -3.42 -17.32
N THR A 336 5.81 -2.38 -18.05
CA THR A 336 6.67 -1.75 -19.08
C THR A 336 7.93 -1.07 -18.52
N GLN A 337 7.96 -0.78 -17.21
CA GLN A 337 9.11 -0.18 -16.52
C GLN A 337 10.12 -1.23 -16.03
N LEU A 338 9.77 -2.50 -16.05
CA LEU A 338 10.61 -3.57 -15.54
C LEU A 338 11.55 -4.13 -16.61
N SER A 339 12.72 -4.57 -16.18
CA SER A 339 13.61 -5.37 -17.02
C SER A 339 12.99 -6.74 -17.35
N LYS A 340 13.39 -7.33 -18.47
CA LYS A 340 12.90 -8.65 -18.88
C LYS A 340 13.07 -9.72 -17.80
N GLY A 341 14.18 -9.68 -17.04
CA GLY A 341 14.42 -10.62 -15.93
C GLY A 341 13.40 -10.48 -14.81
N LEU A 342 13.03 -9.24 -14.44
CA LEU A 342 12.03 -8.98 -13.40
C LEU A 342 10.62 -9.35 -13.87
N ILE A 343 10.30 -9.16 -15.15
CA ILE A 343 9.01 -9.61 -15.72
C ILE A 343 8.92 -11.14 -15.64
N ILE A 344 9.97 -11.85 -16.06
CA ILE A 344 10.02 -13.31 -15.97
C ILE A 344 9.88 -13.75 -14.51
N GLY A 345 10.56 -13.09 -13.57
CA GLY A 345 10.44 -13.37 -12.14
C GLY A 345 8.99 -13.24 -11.63
N ASN A 346 8.27 -12.18 -12.03
CA ASN A 346 6.85 -12.01 -11.66
C ASN A 346 5.95 -13.10 -12.27
N VAL A 347 6.19 -13.47 -13.52
CA VAL A 347 5.44 -14.56 -14.20
C VAL A 347 5.70 -15.89 -13.50
N VAL A 348 6.96 -16.20 -13.18
CA VAL A 348 7.34 -17.41 -12.44
C VAL A 348 6.67 -17.43 -11.07
N LEU A 349 6.68 -16.31 -10.34
CA LEU A 349 6.00 -16.19 -9.05
C LEU A 349 4.50 -16.47 -9.18
N LEU A 350 3.85 -15.91 -10.21
CA LEU A 350 2.42 -16.16 -10.46
C LEU A 350 2.14 -17.63 -10.77
N ILE A 351 2.98 -18.27 -11.58
CA ILE A 351 2.86 -19.70 -11.90
C ILE A 351 3.02 -20.54 -10.63
N ILE A 352 4.04 -20.25 -9.80
CA ILE A 352 4.25 -20.92 -8.51
C ILE A 352 3.02 -20.74 -7.61
N SER A 353 2.45 -19.54 -7.56
CA SER A 353 1.24 -19.24 -6.77
C SER A 353 0.02 -20.06 -7.25
N ILE A 354 -0.14 -20.23 -8.55
CA ILE A 354 -1.20 -21.05 -9.15
C ILE A 354 -1.01 -22.54 -8.79
N ILE A 355 0.22 -23.04 -8.94
CA ILE A 355 0.57 -24.45 -8.61
C ILE A 355 0.33 -24.70 -7.11
N PHE A 356 0.79 -23.79 -6.26
CA PHE A 356 0.57 -23.85 -4.80
C PHE A 356 -0.92 -23.89 -4.47
N ALA A 357 -1.71 -22.96 -5.04
CA ALA A 357 -3.15 -22.92 -4.82
C ALA A 357 -3.83 -24.23 -5.23
N GLN A 358 -3.45 -24.79 -6.39
CA GLN A 358 -4.01 -26.06 -6.88
C GLN A 358 -3.62 -27.24 -5.97
N ALA A 359 -2.37 -27.30 -5.53
CA ALA A 359 -1.87 -28.40 -4.69
C ALA A 359 -2.46 -28.39 -3.26
N ARG A 360 -2.73 -27.20 -2.71
CA ARG A 360 -3.23 -27.03 -1.35
C ARG A 360 -4.74 -26.99 -1.23
N MET A 361 -5.47 -26.77 -2.32
CA MET A 361 -6.92 -26.51 -2.31
C MET A 361 -7.76 -27.58 -1.61
N SER A 362 -7.31 -28.85 -1.62
CA SER A 362 -7.99 -29.95 -0.94
C SER A 362 -7.82 -29.99 0.58
N HIS A 363 -6.89 -29.19 1.12
CA HIS A 363 -6.57 -29.12 2.55
C HIS A 363 -7.07 -27.84 3.22
N VAL A 364 -7.78 -26.99 2.48
CA VAL A 364 -8.22 -25.68 2.92
C VAL A 364 -9.70 -25.72 3.28
N ASP A 365 -10.03 -25.20 4.45
CA ASP A 365 -11.39 -24.99 4.91
C ASP A 365 -11.66 -23.48 5.03
N LEU A 366 -12.49 -22.96 4.16
CA LEU A 366 -12.90 -21.55 4.14
C LEU A 366 -14.15 -21.30 4.98
N SER A 367 -14.76 -22.31 5.58
CA SER A 367 -15.98 -22.17 6.38
C SER A 367 -15.84 -21.16 7.53
N PRO A 368 -14.71 -21.08 8.28
CA PRO A 368 -14.54 -20.06 9.30
C PRO A 368 -14.61 -18.62 8.76
N SER A 369 -13.99 -18.37 7.60
CA SER A 369 -14.03 -17.05 6.95
C SER A 369 -15.43 -16.66 6.45
N TYR A 370 -16.21 -17.61 5.94
CA TYR A 370 -17.57 -17.39 5.47
C TYR A 370 -18.58 -17.26 6.62
N GLU A 371 -18.59 -18.18 7.54
CA GLU A 371 -19.59 -18.23 8.63
C GLU A 371 -19.46 -17.01 9.55
N GLU A 372 -18.26 -16.58 9.86
CA GLU A 372 -18.05 -15.49 10.78
C GLU A 372 -18.46 -14.14 10.19
N ASN A 373 -18.25 -13.93 8.89
CA ASN A 373 -18.65 -12.72 8.19
C ASN A 373 -20.17 -12.67 7.93
N CYS A 374 -20.85 -13.83 7.82
CA CYS A 374 -22.31 -13.90 7.69
C CYS A 374 -23.04 -13.89 9.05
N ARG A 375 -22.45 -14.45 10.12
CA ARG A 375 -23.03 -14.46 11.47
C ARG A 375 -23.10 -13.09 12.14
N ASP A 376 -22.16 -12.19 11.82
CA ASP A 376 -22.20 -10.82 12.34
C ASP A 376 -23.38 -10.00 11.76
N GLU A 377 -23.94 -10.41 10.62
CA GLU A 377 -25.19 -9.84 10.10
C GLU A 377 -26.43 -10.26 10.91
N GLU A 378 -26.45 -11.48 11.43
CA GLU A 378 -27.58 -11.97 12.27
C GLU A 378 -27.53 -11.41 13.70
N LYS A 379 -26.34 -11.13 14.27
CA LYS A 379 -26.19 -10.56 15.59
C LYS A 379 -26.41 -9.04 15.65
N ALA A 380 -26.36 -8.35 14.53
CA ALA A 380 -26.68 -6.92 14.46
C ALA A 380 -28.20 -6.65 14.36
N GLU A 381 -29.03 -7.68 14.21
CA GLU A 381 -30.49 -7.59 14.15
C GLU A 381 -31.18 -7.97 15.48
N ASN A 382 -30.46 -8.44 16.51
CA ASN A 382 -30.93 -8.71 17.87
C ASN A 382 -30.28 -7.76 18.89
#